data_17d0bc08f9b546287e337d49da8015a0
#
_entry.id   17d0bc08f9b546287e337d49da8015a0
#
_cell.length_a   1.000
_cell.length_b   1.000
_cell.length_c   1.000
_cell.angle_alpha   90.00
_cell.angle_beta   90.00
_cell.angle_gamma   90.00
#
_symmetry.space_group_name_H-M   'P 1'
#
loop_
_entity.id
_entity.type
_entity.pdbx_description
1 polymer ?
#
loop_
_entity_poly.entity_id
_entity_poly.type
_entity_poly.pdbx_seq_one_letter_code
_entity_poly.pdbx_strand_id
1 'polypeptide(L)'
;MQPVSVDTVHAPTRELHGGVTIRHPVLVTLVSLELVLLAVQFVLGMFVDLYVTFPSPVFGMYGLMQLMFQPGMGAVMAHMMTGMVLGALTLLTFAAAALSRNTLLIATTGGTFAAVVAAGISGMEFLFSGQNNAYSYGMSLGFLAAFALAFLSLLVAYGRGR
;
A
#
# COMPACT_ATOMS: atom_id res chain seq x y z
N MET A 1 -20.67 34.96 67.39
CA MET A 1 -21.14 33.99 66.39
C MET A 1 -20.66 34.50 65.04
N GLN A 2 -19.61 33.89 64.46
CA GLN A 2 -19.11 34.22 63.10
C GLN A 2 -19.81 33.30 62.09
N PRO A 3 -20.24 33.81 60.95
CA PRO A 3 -20.81 32.96 59.90
C PRO A 3 -19.73 32.13 59.25
N VAL A 4 -20.00 30.82 59.09
CA VAL A 4 -19.16 29.84 58.34
C VAL A 4 -19.28 30.14 56.86
N SER A 5 -18.15 30.54 56.19
CA SER A 5 -18.05 30.67 54.75
C SER A 5 -18.02 29.27 54.15
N VAL A 6 -19.03 28.92 53.34
CA VAL A 6 -19.06 27.70 52.57
C VAL A 6 -18.31 27.96 51.26
N ASP A 7 -17.02 27.59 51.23
CA ASP A 7 -16.23 27.55 50.00
C ASP A 7 -16.86 26.52 49.06
N THR A 8 -17.51 27.00 48.00
CA THR A 8 -17.94 26.18 46.87
C THR A 8 -16.69 25.72 46.11
N VAL A 9 -16.32 24.48 46.36
CA VAL A 9 -15.29 23.78 45.59
C VAL A 9 -15.79 23.64 44.15
N HIS A 10 -15.35 24.54 43.26
CA HIS A 10 -15.49 24.35 41.82
C HIS A 10 -14.64 23.16 41.42
N ALA A 11 -15.28 22.00 41.21
CA ALA A 11 -14.65 20.87 40.54
C ALA A 11 -14.25 21.32 39.14
N PRO A 12 -12.97 21.14 38.73
CA PRO A 12 -12.55 21.47 37.37
C PRO A 12 -13.31 20.59 36.37
N THR A 13 -14.13 21.21 35.54
CA THR A 13 -14.73 20.53 34.37
C THR A 13 -13.59 20.06 33.47
N ARG A 14 -13.30 18.76 33.53
CA ARG A 14 -12.34 18.09 32.68
C ARG A 14 -12.94 18.07 31.29
N GLU A 15 -12.62 19.07 30.48
CA GLU A 15 -12.92 19.04 29.04
C GLU A 15 -12.24 17.83 28.44
N LEU A 16 -13.06 16.82 28.13
CA LEU A 16 -12.64 15.64 27.34
C LEU A 16 -12.46 16.07 25.90
N HIS A 17 -11.38 16.82 25.59
CA HIS A 17 -10.88 16.97 24.24
C HIS A 17 -10.20 15.64 23.90
N GLY A 18 -11.00 14.66 23.49
CA GLY A 18 -10.52 13.40 22.95
C GLY A 18 -9.92 13.60 21.57
N GLY A 19 -8.84 14.37 21.48
CA GLY A 19 -8.06 14.46 20.24
C GLY A 19 -7.46 13.09 19.90
N VAL A 20 -7.73 12.60 18.70
CA VAL A 20 -7.08 11.39 18.17
C VAL A 20 -5.58 11.71 18.02
N THR A 21 -4.77 11.17 18.92
CA THR A 21 -3.30 11.33 18.84
C THR A 21 -2.77 10.34 17.82
N ILE A 22 -2.37 10.82 16.65
CA ILE A 22 -1.72 9.99 15.62
C ILE A 22 -0.33 9.63 16.12
N ARG A 23 -0.08 8.35 16.36
CA ARG A 23 1.17 7.86 16.94
C ARG A 23 2.36 7.93 15.98
N HIS A 24 2.09 7.75 14.68
CA HIS A 24 3.11 7.74 13.62
C HIS A 24 2.63 8.50 12.37
N PRO A 25 2.61 9.84 12.37
CA PRO A 25 1.98 10.61 11.29
C PRO A 25 2.64 10.36 9.92
N VAL A 26 3.96 10.22 9.87
CA VAL A 26 4.69 9.92 8.62
C VAL A 26 4.26 8.57 8.05
N LEU A 27 4.18 7.52 8.90
CA LEU A 27 3.77 6.19 8.45
C LEU A 27 2.30 6.17 8.00
N VAL A 28 1.41 6.89 8.69
CA VAL A 28 0.01 7.05 8.26
C VAL A 28 -0.05 7.65 6.86
N THR A 29 0.73 8.71 6.58
CA THR A 29 0.77 9.34 5.26
C THR A 29 1.31 8.38 4.21
N LEU A 30 2.43 7.70 4.47
CA LEU A 30 3.04 6.76 3.53
C LEU A 30 2.09 5.60 3.19
N VAL A 31 1.51 4.96 4.22
CA VAL A 31 0.58 3.83 4.01
C VAL A 31 -0.72 4.28 3.33
N SER A 32 -1.22 5.50 3.63
CA SER A 32 -2.39 6.05 2.92
C SER A 32 -2.09 6.24 1.44
N LEU A 33 -0.90 6.74 1.09
CA LEU A 33 -0.45 6.88 -0.29
C LEU A 33 -0.30 5.52 -0.99
N GLU A 34 0.22 4.50 -0.28
CA GLU A 34 0.27 3.12 -0.79
C GLU A 34 -1.11 2.59 -1.13
N LEU A 35 -2.11 2.77 -0.27
CA LEU A 35 -3.49 2.32 -0.52
C LEU A 35 -4.09 2.99 -1.76
N VAL A 36 -3.83 4.29 -1.94
CA VAL A 36 -4.28 5.01 -3.15
C VAL A 36 -3.58 4.44 -4.39
N LEU A 37 -2.25 4.25 -4.34
CA LEU A 37 -1.51 3.70 -5.47
C LEU A 37 -1.89 2.23 -5.76
N LEU A 38 -2.17 1.42 -4.74
CA LEU A 38 -2.72 0.08 -4.92
C LEU A 38 -4.06 0.12 -5.65
N ALA A 39 -4.97 1.03 -5.28
CA ALA A 39 -6.24 1.18 -5.98
C ALA A 39 -6.04 1.59 -7.46
N VAL A 40 -5.15 2.55 -7.73
CA VAL A 40 -4.78 2.95 -9.10
C VAL A 40 -4.19 1.77 -9.87
N GLN A 41 -3.27 1.04 -9.25
CA GLN A 41 -2.62 -0.14 -9.83
C GLN A 41 -3.63 -1.24 -10.18
N PHE A 42 -4.62 -1.45 -9.32
CA PHE A 42 -5.71 -2.39 -9.59
C PHE A 42 -6.51 -1.98 -10.83
N VAL A 43 -6.93 -0.73 -10.91
CA VAL A 43 -7.71 -0.23 -12.06
C VAL A 43 -6.89 -0.34 -13.35
N LEU A 44 -5.62 0.04 -13.34
CA LEU A 44 -4.73 -0.08 -14.49
C LEU A 44 -4.51 -1.55 -14.88
N GLY A 45 -4.31 -2.43 -13.89
CA GLY A 45 -4.13 -3.86 -14.13
C GLY A 45 -5.36 -4.51 -14.76
N MET A 46 -6.54 -4.21 -14.24
CA MET A 46 -7.81 -4.68 -14.81
C MET A 46 -8.03 -4.15 -16.22
N PHE A 47 -7.67 -2.89 -16.48
CA PHE A 47 -7.75 -2.33 -17.82
C PHE A 47 -6.82 -3.06 -18.79
N VAL A 48 -5.58 -3.30 -18.38
CA VAL A 48 -4.60 -4.03 -19.19
C VAL A 48 -5.06 -5.46 -19.47
N ASP A 49 -5.53 -6.17 -18.45
CA ASP A 49 -5.98 -7.57 -18.58
C ASP A 49 -7.20 -7.73 -19.51
N LEU A 50 -8.14 -6.78 -19.47
CA LEU A 50 -9.40 -6.88 -20.21
C LEU A 50 -9.35 -6.27 -21.62
N TYR A 51 -8.54 -5.24 -21.85
CA TYR A 51 -8.64 -4.43 -23.07
C TYR A 51 -7.37 -4.38 -23.89
N VAL A 52 -6.23 -4.85 -23.37
CA VAL A 52 -4.98 -4.83 -24.13
C VAL A 52 -4.70 -6.21 -24.71
N THR A 53 -4.63 -6.28 -26.03
CA THR A 53 -4.15 -7.48 -26.74
C THR A 53 -2.64 -7.41 -26.87
N PHE A 54 -1.97 -8.34 -26.22
CA PHE A 54 -0.52 -8.44 -26.33
C PHE A 54 -0.13 -9.09 -27.64
N PRO A 55 0.90 -8.57 -28.35
CA PRO A 55 1.54 -9.29 -29.42
C PRO A 55 2.19 -10.56 -28.87
N SER A 56 2.61 -11.46 -29.70
CA SER A 56 3.27 -12.75 -29.38
C SER A 56 4.11 -12.76 -28.09
N PRO A 57 4.41 -13.92 -27.49
CA PRO A 57 5.13 -14.00 -26.22
C PRO A 57 6.34 -13.06 -26.17
N VAL A 58 6.46 -12.30 -25.10
CA VAL A 58 7.56 -11.36 -24.89
C VAL A 58 8.75 -12.15 -24.36
N PHE A 59 9.87 -12.15 -25.07
CA PHE A 59 11.06 -12.90 -24.64
C PHE A 59 12.09 -11.98 -23.99
N GLY A 60 12.26 -12.16 -22.67
CA GLY A 60 13.29 -11.50 -21.89
C GLY A 60 13.11 -9.98 -21.77
N MET A 61 14.08 -9.34 -21.13
CA MET A 61 14.06 -7.91 -20.85
C MET A 61 14.07 -7.03 -22.11
N TYR A 62 14.75 -7.49 -23.18
CA TYR A 62 14.78 -6.75 -24.43
C TYR A 62 13.41 -6.71 -25.12
N GLY A 63 12.69 -7.86 -25.15
CA GLY A 63 11.32 -7.91 -25.67
C GLY A 63 10.36 -7.05 -24.86
N LEU A 64 10.54 -7.01 -23.54
CA LEU A 64 9.77 -6.15 -22.65
C LEU A 64 9.98 -4.65 -22.96
N MET A 65 11.24 -4.23 -23.18
CA MET A 65 11.53 -2.86 -23.58
C MET A 65 10.90 -2.51 -24.93
N GLN A 66 10.98 -3.40 -25.91
CA GLN A 66 10.33 -3.19 -27.20
C GLN A 66 8.80 -3.07 -27.07
N LEU A 67 8.17 -3.91 -26.24
CA LEU A 67 6.75 -3.88 -25.98
C LEU A 67 6.28 -2.50 -25.45
N MET A 68 7.02 -1.93 -24.51
CA MET A 68 6.65 -0.65 -23.89
C MET A 68 6.59 0.52 -24.89
N PHE A 69 7.37 0.46 -25.98
CA PHE A 69 7.41 1.52 -27.00
C PHE A 69 6.50 1.24 -28.20
N GLN A 70 5.74 0.14 -28.20
CA GLN A 70 4.79 -0.12 -29.30
C GLN A 70 3.54 0.76 -29.19
N PRO A 71 2.98 1.20 -30.33
CA PRO A 71 1.70 1.88 -30.35
C PRO A 71 0.60 1.05 -29.66
N GLY A 72 -0.21 1.68 -28.80
CA GLY A 72 -1.27 1.02 -28.05
C GLY A 72 -0.84 0.42 -26.70
N MET A 73 0.45 0.34 -26.38
CA MET A 73 0.94 -0.22 -25.09
C MET A 73 1.05 0.81 -23.96
N GLY A 74 0.52 2.01 -24.13
CA GLY A 74 0.62 3.06 -23.12
C GLY A 74 0.03 2.68 -21.75
N ALA A 75 -1.06 1.92 -21.72
CA ALA A 75 -1.66 1.43 -20.47
C ALA A 75 -0.76 0.41 -19.77
N VAL A 76 -0.09 -0.48 -20.52
CA VAL A 76 0.88 -1.44 -19.98
C VAL A 76 2.07 -0.70 -19.37
N MET A 77 2.59 0.30 -20.08
CA MET A 77 3.67 1.15 -19.59
C MET A 77 3.25 1.89 -18.31
N ALA A 78 2.06 2.49 -18.28
CA ALA A 78 1.54 3.17 -17.10
C ALA A 78 1.41 2.21 -15.91
N HIS A 79 0.85 1.00 -16.13
CA HIS A 79 0.73 -0.04 -15.10
C HIS A 79 2.10 -0.44 -14.55
N MET A 80 3.07 -0.72 -15.40
CA MET A 80 4.43 -1.11 -14.98
C MET A 80 5.13 0.01 -14.20
N MET A 81 5.08 1.25 -14.69
CA MET A 81 5.71 2.40 -14.03
C MET A 81 5.07 2.68 -12.67
N THR A 82 3.75 2.63 -12.58
CA THR A 82 3.03 2.79 -11.30
C THR A 82 3.38 1.65 -10.33
N GLY A 83 3.52 0.41 -10.83
CA GLY A 83 3.97 -0.73 -10.02
C GLY A 83 5.40 -0.55 -9.47
N MET A 84 6.33 -0.01 -10.27
CA MET A 84 7.68 0.31 -9.79
C MET A 84 7.67 1.40 -8.73
N VAL A 85 6.88 2.46 -8.90
CA VAL A 85 6.72 3.53 -7.91
C VAL A 85 6.13 2.96 -6.61
N LEU A 86 5.11 2.11 -6.72
CA LEU A 86 4.51 1.43 -5.57
C LEU A 86 5.52 0.54 -4.84
N GLY A 87 6.33 -0.23 -5.58
CA GLY A 87 7.39 -1.06 -5.00
C GLY A 87 8.44 -0.23 -4.23
N ALA A 88 8.87 0.90 -4.79
CA ALA A 88 9.79 1.82 -4.11
C ALA A 88 9.14 2.45 -2.86
N LEU A 89 7.87 2.83 -2.94
CA LEU A 89 7.14 3.40 -1.80
C LEU A 89 6.97 2.39 -0.67
N THR A 90 6.56 1.14 -0.97
CA THR A 90 6.40 0.09 0.05
C THR A 90 7.74 -0.28 0.72
N LEU A 91 8.84 -0.27 -0.03
CA LEU A 91 10.19 -0.43 0.55
C LEU A 91 10.52 0.72 1.50
N LEU A 92 10.24 1.96 1.11
CA LEU A 92 10.47 3.14 1.94
C LEU A 92 9.62 3.08 3.22
N THR A 93 8.36 2.70 3.11
CA THR A 93 7.45 2.54 4.26
C THR A 93 7.94 1.45 5.20
N PHE A 94 8.39 0.32 4.67
CA PHE A 94 8.98 -0.76 5.47
C PHE A 94 10.24 -0.28 6.21
N ALA A 95 11.14 0.44 5.53
CA ALA A 95 12.33 1.01 6.16
C ALA A 95 11.95 2.01 7.27
N ALA A 96 10.97 2.88 7.05
CA ALA A 96 10.47 3.80 8.07
C ALA A 96 9.83 3.07 9.26
N ALA A 97 9.07 1.99 8.99
CA ALA A 97 8.49 1.16 10.03
C ALA A 97 9.54 0.44 10.88
N ALA A 98 10.65 0.00 10.29
CA ALA A 98 11.77 -0.60 11.00
C ALA A 98 12.37 0.34 12.07
N LEU A 99 12.37 1.65 11.82
CA LEU A 99 12.83 2.65 12.79
C LEU A 99 11.84 2.86 13.95
N SER A 100 10.57 2.47 13.80
CA SER A 100 9.53 2.65 14.82
C SER A 100 9.61 1.66 15.99
N ARG A 101 10.40 0.60 15.87
CA ARG A 101 10.51 -0.54 16.81
C ARG A 101 9.18 -1.24 17.13
N ASN A 102 8.15 -1.02 16.34
CA ASN A 102 6.86 -1.69 16.50
C ASN A 102 6.84 -2.94 15.62
N THR A 103 6.97 -4.11 16.24
CA THR A 103 7.07 -5.40 15.54
C THR A 103 5.88 -5.67 14.61
N LEU A 104 4.66 -5.33 15.03
CA LEU A 104 3.46 -5.55 14.20
C LEU A 104 3.48 -4.64 12.96
N LEU A 105 3.89 -3.38 13.12
CA LEU A 105 4.00 -2.44 12.01
C LEU A 105 5.10 -2.88 11.03
N ILE A 106 6.24 -3.35 11.54
CA ILE A 106 7.33 -3.92 10.72
C ILE A 106 6.84 -5.15 9.94
N ALA A 107 6.13 -6.06 10.61
CA ALA A 107 5.62 -7.28 9.98
C ALA A 107 4.58 -6.98 8.89
N THR A 108 3.65 -6.07 9.15
CA THR A 108 2.59 -5.74 8.17
C THR A 108 3.15 -4.95 6.98
N THR A 109 4.01 -3.95 7.18
CA THR A 109 4.64 -3.20 6.08
C THR A 109 5.63 -4.04 5.28
N GLY A 110 6.43 -4.90 5.95
CA GLY A 110 7.32 -5.86 5.29
C GLY A 110 6.54 -6.89 4.47
N GLY A 111 5.42 -7.37 5.00
CA GLY A 111 4.50 -8.23 4.28
C GLY A 111 3.86 -7.55 3.06
N THR A 112 3.49 -6.27 3.17
CA THR A 112 3.00 -5.45 2.04
C THR A 112 4.06 -5.37 0.93
N PHE A 113 5.30 -5.04 1.29
CA PHE A 113 6.41 -5.00 0.32
C PHE A 113 6.62 -6.36 -0.36
N ALA A 114 6.69 -7.45 0.40
CA ALA A 114 6.85 -8.80 -0.14
C ALA A 114 5.70 -9.19 -1.09
N ALA A 115 4.46 -8.84 -0.75
CA ALA A 115 3.29 -9.11 -1.57
C ALA A 115 3.30 -8.31 -2.89
N VAL A 116 3.73 -7.03 -2.85
CA VAL A 116 3.90 -6.19 -4.06
C VAL A 116 4.99 -6.76 -4.96
N VAL A 117 6.12 -7.19 -4.40
CA VAL A 117 7.22 -7.83 -5.17
C VAL A 117 6.73 -9.14 -5.80
N ALA A 118 6.02 -9.98 -5.05
CA ALA A 118 5.46 -11.24 -5.57
C ALA A 118 4.46 -10.99 -6.71
N ALA A 119 3.59 -9.98 -6.58
CA ALA A 119 2.67 -9.58 -7.64
C ALA A 119 3.43 -9.10 -8.89
N GLY A 120 4.49 -8.30 -8.72
CA GLY A 120 5.34 -7.82 -9.83
C GLY A 120 6.06 -8.95 -10.55
N ILE A 121 6.61 -9.92 -9.83
CA ILE A 121 7.23 -11.13 -10.42
C ILE A 121 6.18 -11.92 -11.22
N SER A 122 5.00 -12.16 -10.63
CA SER A 122 3.91 -12.84 -11.33
C SER A 122 3.50 -12.10 -12.61
N GLY A 123 3.50 -10.76 -12.59
CA GLY A 123 3.23 -9.94 -13.78
C GLY A 123 4.26 -10.10 -14.89
N MET A 124 5.55 -10.17 -14.55
CA MET A 124 6.60 -10.46 -15.52
C MET A 124 6.46 -11.88 -16.10
N GLU A 125 6.24 -12.87 -15.26
CA GLU A 125 6.02 -14.26 -15.68
C GLU A 125 4.77 -14.41 -16.57
N PHE A 126 3.71 -13.65 -16.30
CA PHE A 126 2.55 -13.59 -17.19
C PHE A 126 2.92 -13.19 -18.61
N LEU A 127 3.74 -12.16 -18.78
CA LEU A 127 4.20 -11.70 -20.10
C LEU A 127 5.15 -12.73 -20.77
N PHE A 128 6.07 -13.31 -20.01
CA PHE A 128 7.08 -14.22 -20.54
C PHE A 128 6.53 -15.62 -20.86
N SER A 129 5.48 -16.05 -20.18
CA SER A 129 4.85 -17.37 -20.40
C SER A 129 3.78 -17.39 -21.49
N GLY A 130 3.61 -16.30 -22.24
CA GLY A 130 2.55 -16.20 -23.23
C GLY A 130 1.15 -16.02 -22.62
N GLN A 131 1.07 -15.23 -21.55
CA GLN A 131 -0.18 -14.84 -20.89
C GLN A 131 -0.89 -16.01 -20.17
N ASN A 132 -0.12 -16.81 -19.45
CA ASN A 132 -0.67 -17.91 -18.67
C ASN A 132 -1.49 -17.35 -17.47
N ASN A 133 -2.77 -17.70 -17.43
CA ASN A 133 -3.74 -17.23 -16.42
C ASN A 133 -3.34 -17.55 -14.97
N ALA A 134 -2.50 -18.57 -14.73
CA ALA A 134 -2.00 -18.88 -13.40
C ALA A 134 -1.20 -17.70 -12.79
N TYR A 135 -0.44 -16.99 -13.62
CA TYR A 135 0.32 -15.83 -13.19
C TYR A 135 -0.55 -14.59 -13.00
N SER A 136 -1.60 -14.40 -13.82
CA SER A 136 -2.61 -13.36 -13.58
C SER A 136 -3.32 -13.58 -12.23
N TYR A 137 -3.66 -14.83 -11.92
CA TYR A 137 -4.20 -15.19 -10.61
C TYR A 137 -3.21 -14.91 -9.47
N GLY A 138 -1.92 -15.24 -9.67
CA GLY A 138 -0.84 -14.93 -8.71
C GLY A 138 -0.71 -13.43 -8.44
N MET A 139 -0.77 -12.59 -9.49
CA MET A 139 -0.81 -11.12 -9.34
C MET A 139 -1.99 -10.67 -8.47
N SER A 140 -3.18 -11.21 -8.73
CA SER A 140 -4.41 -10.86 -8.00
C SER A 140 -4.32 -11.20 -6.52
N LEU A 141 -3.76 -12.38 -6.18
CA LEU A 141 -3.53 -12.79 -4.80
C LEU A 141 -2.50 -11.90 -4.11
N GLY A 142 -1.39 -11.58 -4.79
CA GLY A 142 -0.36 -10.67 -4.28
C GLY A 142 -0.94 -9.27 -4.04
N PHE A 143 -1.75 -8.76 -4.96
CA PHE A 143 -2.45 -7.49 -4.78
C PHE A 143 -3.39 -7.50 -3.57
N LEU A 144 -4.24 -8.53 -3.43
CA LEU A 144 -5.16 -8.65 -2.31
C LEU A 144 -4.43 -8.72 -0.97
N ALA A 145 -3.35 -9.48 -0.90
CA ALA A 145 -2.50 -9.56 0.28
C ALA A 145 -1.86 -8.21 0.61
N ALA A 146 -1.30 -7.52 -0.39
CA ALA A 146 -0.71 -6.18 -0.22
C ALA A 146 -1.73 -5.18 0.31
N PHE A 147 -2.94 -5.16 -0.26
CA PHE A 147 -4.01 -4.25 0.15
C PHE A 147 -4.45 -4.52 1.60
N ALA A 148 -4.67 -5.79 1.96
CA ALA A 148 -5.07 -6.17 3.32
C ALA A 148 -3.99 -5.81 4.35
N LEU A 149 -2.72 -6.08 4.05
CA LEU A 149 -1.60 -5.77 4.95
C LEU A 149 -1.34 -4.27 5.07
N ALA A 150 -1.45 -3.49 3.98
CA ALA A 150 -1.38 -2.03 4.03
C ALA A 150 -2.51 -1.45 4.88
N PHE A 151 -3.74 -1.96 4.74
CA PHE A 151 -4.87 -1.54 5.56
C PHE A 151 -4.64 -1.85 7.06
N LEU A 152 -4.12 -3.05 7.38
CA LEU A 152 -3.73 -3.38 8.76
C LEU A 152 -2.62 -2.47 9.28
N SER A 153 -1.62 -2.13 8.45
CA SER A 153 -0.56 -1.18 8.80
C SER A 153 -1.14 0.18 9.15
N LEU A 154 -2.14 0.65 8.40
CA LEU A 154 -2.82 1.91 8.66
C LEU A 154 -3.53 1.88 10.02
N LEU A 155 -4.28 0.81 10.32
CA LEU A 155 -4.95 0.64 11.61
C LEU A 155 -3.96 0.63 12.79
N VAL A 156 -2.82 -0.04 12.62
CA VAL A 156 -1.76 -0.10 13.65
C VAL A 156 -1.11 1.28 13.84
N ALA A 157 -0.85 2.01 12.75
CA ALA A 157 -0.25 3.35 12.80
C ALA A 157 -1.19 4.40 13.43
N TYR A 158 -2.51 4.25 13.24
CA TYR A 158 -3.54 5.05 13.91
C TYR A 158 -3.82 4.61 15.35
N GLY A 159 -3.36 3.44 15.78
CA GLY A 159 -3.74 2.81 17.04
C GLY A 159 -3.69 3.77 18.22
N ARG A 160 -4.82 3.86 18.93
CA ARG A 160 -5.01 4.63 20.15
C ARG A 160 -3.95 4.25 21.17
N GLY A 161 -3.13 5.21 21.61
CA GLY A 161 -2.32 5.04 22.81
C GLY A 161 -3.24 4.67 23.98
N ARG A 162 -3.11 3.45 24.46
CA ARG A 162 -3.63 3.04 25.76
C ARG A 162 -2.71 3.57 26.84
#